data_db404db8506cc26ac8569b41bd807e35
#
_entry.id   db404db8506cc26ac8569b41bd807e35
#
_cell.length_a   1.000
_cell.length_b   1.000
_cell.length_c   1.000
_cell.angle_alpha   90.00
_cell.angle_beta   90.00
_cell.angle_gamma   90.00
#
_symmetry.space_group_name_H-M   'P 1'
#
loop_
_entity.id
_entity.type
_entity.pdbx_description
1 polymer ?
#
loop_
_entity_poly.entity_id
_entity_poly.type
_entity_poly.pdbx_seq_one_letter_code
_entity_poly.pdbx_strand_id
1 'polypeptide(L)'
;ASDVYKRQGVMYVRGDSSAPAYWQRPDKTKDTMRGEWIYTGDRFVERDGYYYFQGRADDLIKISGQWVWPLEVERCLNEHPDVHECAVLAHQLTDKRMALCAVISLISGIEASDQQTLTLRNHVKSFLTPYKSPRLFEYVTEIPKTGTGKIDRQALIKRSKPIKDNKGLFT
;
A
#
# COMPACT_ATOMS: atom_id res chain seq x y z
N ALA A 1 -10.97 1.54 -29.00
CA ALA A 1 -10.16 2.03 -27.90
C ALA A 1 -8.84 1.27 -27.93
N SER A 2 -7.77 1.94 -28.38
CA SER A 2 -6.44 1.34 -28.49
C SER A 2 -5.93 1.03 -27.09
N ASP A 3 -5.61 -0.22 -26.86
CA ASP A 3 -4.89 -0.70 -25.70
C ASP A 3 -3.45 -0.15 -25.81
N VAL A 4 -3.24 1.02 -25.22
CA VAL A 4 -1.91 1.59 -25.13
C VAL A 4 -1.13 0.67 -24.22
N TYR A 5 -0.17 -0.07 -24.76
CA TYR A 5 0.75 -0.91 -24.03
C TYR A 5 1.46 -0.08 -22.95
N LYS A 6 0.93 -0.10 -21.75
CA LYS A 6 1.55 0.56 -20.61
C LYS A 6 2.80 -0.24 -20.25
N ARG A 7 3.98 0.27 -20.61
CA ARG A 7 5.23 -0.30 -20.16
C ARG A 7 5.30 -0.14 -18.65
N GLN A 8 5.48 -1.24 -17.95
CA GLN A 8 5.62 -1.25 -16.50
C GLN A 8 6.83 -2.11 -16.10
N GLY A 9 7.52 -1.71 -15.06
CA GLY A 9 8.69 -2.44 -14.60
C GLY A 9 9.25 -1.91 -13.30
N VAL A 10 10.25 -2.61 -12.79
CA VAL A 10 11.03 -2.14 -11.66
C VAL A 10 12.15 -1.25 -12.18
N MET A 11 12.36 -0.13 -11.50
CA MET A 11 13.40 0.81 -11.87
C MET A 11 14.77 0.33 -11.39
N TYR A 12 15.73 0.43 -12.29
CA TYR A 12 17.15 0.31 -11.98
C TYR A 12 17.81 1.67 -12.24
N VAL A 13 18.71 2.08 -11.37
CA VAL A 13 19.45 3.34 -11.52
C VAL A 13 20.94 3.07 -11.60
N ARG A 14 21.65 3.92 -12.34
CA ARG A 14 23.11 3.93 -12.43
C ARG A 14 23.58 5.38 -12.43
N GLY A 15 24.64 5.67 -11.72
CA GLY A 15 25.23 7.01 -11.69
C GLY A 15 26.52 7.03 -10.87
N ASP A 16 27.36 8.02 -11.12
CA ASP A 16 28.68 8.16 -10.49
C ASP A 16 28.58 8.39 -8.97
N SER A 17 27.45 8.89 -8.49
CA SER A 17 27.15 9.07 -7.06
C SER A 17 26.65 7.80 -6.36
N SER A 18 26.51 6.69 -7.10
CA SER A 18 26.02 5.44 -6.54
C SER A 18 27.09 4.84 -5.60
N ALA A 19 26.68 4.51 -4.37
CA ALA A 19 27.56 3.81 -3.43
C ALA A 19 27.90 2.42 -3.98
N PRO A 20 29.15 1.93 -3.83
CA PRO A 20 29.57 0.64 -4.35
C PRO A 20 28.99 -0.55 -3.59
N ALA A 21 28.55 -0.35 -2.35
CA ALA A 21 27.99 -1.41 -1.49
C ALA A 21 27.21 -0.82 -0.32
N TYR A 22 26.39 -1.66 0.31
CA TYR A 22 25.82 -1.38 1.63
C TYR A 22 26.85 -1.71 2.70
N TRP A 23 27.18 -0.74 3.54
CA TRP A 23 28.16 -0.89 4.62
C TRP A 23 27.78 -2.05 5.55
N GLN A 24 28.70 -3.00 5.72
CA GLN A 24 28.55 -4.20 6.56
C GLN A 24 27.27 -5.03 6.27
N ARG A 25 26.70 -4.92 5.07
CA ARG A 25 25.51 -5.67 4.65
C ARG A 25 25.73 -6.34 3.29
N PRO A 26 26.56 -7.42 3.26
CA PRO A 26 26.83 -8.15 2.03
C PRO A 26 25.58 -8.80 1.42
N ASP A 27 24.63 -9.23 2.28
CA ASP A 27 23.32 -9.72 1.90
C ASP A 27 22.56 -8.69 1.03
N LYS A 28 22.38 -7.48 1.57
CA LYS A 28 21.72 -6.39 0.84
C LYS A 28 22.47 -5.96 -0.42
N THR A 29 23.79 -5.91 -0.34
CA THR A 29 24.63 -5.58 -1.50
C THR A 29 24.37 -6.55 -2.65
N LYS A 30 24.39 -7.86 -2.37
CA LYS A 30 24.12 -8.91 -3.36
C LYS A 30 22.72 -8.80 -3.96
N ASP A 31 21.71 -8.51 -3.14
CA ASP A 31 20.33 -8.44 -3.58
C ASP A 31 20.02 -7.17 -4.40
N THR A 32 20.75 -6.08 -4.12
CA THR A 32 20.47 -4.76 -4.68
C THR A 32 21.38 -4.40 -5.84
N MET A 33 22.69 -4.74 -5.76
CA MET A 33 23.67 -4.39 -6.77
C MET A 33 23.67 -5.41 -7.92
N ARG A 34 23.44 -4.95 -9.14
CA ARG A 34 23.42 -5.75 -10.37
C ARG A 34 24.48 -5.22 -11.35
N GLY A 35 25.74 -5.51 -11.06
CA GLY A 35 26.87 -4.88 -11.76
C GLY A 35 26.89 -3.37 -11.46
N GLU A 36 26.85 -2.54 -12.49
CA GLU A 36 26.81 -1.07 -12.36
C GLU A 36 25.42 -0.51 -12.03
N TRP A 37 24.38 -1.36 -11.98
CA TRP A 37 23.01 -0.97 -11.76
C TRP A 37 22.55 -1.27 -10.34
N ILE A 38 21.76 -0.36 -9.77
CA ILE A 38 21.12 -0.53 -8.47
C ILE A 38 19.65 -0.86 -8.68
N TYR A 39 19.21 -2.01 -8.18
CA TYR A 39 17.82 -2.39 -8.10
C TYR A 39 17.14 -1.55 -7.01
N THR A 40 16.20 -0.68 -7.39
CA THR A 40 15.53 0.20 -6.43
C THR A 40 14.42 -0.52 -5.66
N GLY A 41 13.83 -1.55 -6.24
CA GLY A 41 12.62 -2.18 -5.76
C GLY A 41 11.35 -1.38 -6.06
N ASP A 42 11.48 -0.19 -6.65
CA ASP A 42 10.37 0.68 -6.97
C ASP A 42 9.83 0.37 -8.38
N ARG A 43 8.52 0.20 -8.48
CA ARG A 43 7.85 -0.02 -9.78
C ARG A 43 7.28 1.26 -10.32
N PHE A 44 7.38 1.36 -11.63
CA PHE A 44 6.83 2.48 -12.40
C PHE A 44 6.01 1.98 -13.59
N VAL A 45 5.07 2.80 -14.03
CA VAL A 45 4.39 2.69 -15.31
C VAL A 45 4.73 3.90 -16.15
N GLU A 46 5.06 3.66 -17.41
CA GLU A 46 5.25 4.73 -18.39
C GLU A 46 3.91 5.12 -19.01
N ARG A 47 3.62 6.43 -19.04
CA ARG A 47 2.51 7.04 -19.77
C ARG A 47 2.97 8.36 -20.34
N ASP A 48 2.79 8.55 -21.62
CA ASP A 48 3.10 9.81 -22.33
C ASP A 48 4.54 10.31 -22.09
N GLY A 49 5.49 9.39 -21.98
CA GLY A 49 6.91 9.70 -21.73
C GLY A 49 7.27 10.00 -20.27
N TYR A 50 6.31 9.91 -19.34
CA TYR A 50 6.54 10.08 -17.92
C TYR A 50 6.45 8.76 -17.16
N TYR A 51 7.23 8.65 -16.08
CA TYR A 51 7.24 7.49 -15.19
C TYR A 51 6.46 7.77 -13.92
N TYR A 52 5.38 7.04 -13.72
CA TYR A 52 4.52 7.16 -12.55
C TYR A 52 4.82 6.03 -11.57
N PHE A 53 5.22 6.38 -10.36
CA PHE A 53 5.48 5.44 -9.29
C PHE A 53 4.21 4.65 -8.93
N GLN A 54 4.32 3.32 -8.86
CA GLN A 54 3.20 2.41 -8.56
C GLN A 54 3.29 1.77 -7.17
N GLY A 55 4.41 1.91 -6.51
CA GLY A 55 4.70 1.27 -5.23
C GLY A 55 5.95 0.40 -5.29
N ARG A 56 6.27 -0.24 -4.18
CA ARG A 56 7.40 -1.14 -4.12
C ARG A 56 7.03 -2.54 -4.61
N ALA A 57 7.97 -3.23 -5.23
CA ALA A 57 7.77 -4.59 -5.75
C ALA A 57 7.47 -5.60 -4.63
N ASP A 58 8.01 -5.35 -3.43
CA ASP A 58 7.85 -6.17 -2.22
C ASP A 58 6.57 -5.85 -1.42
N ASP A 59 5.89 -4.74 -1.71
CA ASP A 59 4.61 -4.37 -1.06
C ASP A 59 3.38 -5.03 -1.72
N LEU A 60 3.57 -5.78 -2.79
CA LEU A 60 2.47 -6.40 -3.54
C LEU A 60 1.76 -7.46 -2.71
N ILE A 61 0.46 -7.31 -2.54
CA ILE A 61 -0.38 -8.22 -1.75
C ILE A 61 -1.19 -9.13 -2.68
N LYS A 62 -1.22 -10.44 -2.36
CA LYS A 62 -2.05 -11.40 -3.08
C LYS A 62 -3.32 -11.68 -2.29
N ILE A 63 -4.48 -11.27 -2.85
CA ILE A 63 -5.80 -11.49 -2.26
C ILE A 63 -6.63 -12.35 -3.22
N SER A 64 -7.08 -13.51 -2.76
CA SER A 64 -7.91 -14.44 -3.55
C SER A 64 -7.35 -14.71 -4.97
N GLY A 65 -6.01 -14.84 -5.07
CA GLY A 65 -5.33 -15.09 -6.35
C GLY A 65 -5.01 -13.84 -7.18
N GLN A 66 -5.55 -12.68 -6.83
CA GLN A 66 -5.32 -11.41 -7.50
C GLN A 66 -4.24 -10.57 -6.80
N TRP A 67 -3.40 -9.90 -7.57
CA TRP A 67 -2.39 -8.99 -7.05
C TRP A 67 -2.96 -7.59 -6.85
N VAL A 68 -2.71 -7.02 -5.68
CA VAL A 68 -3.16 -5.68 -5.29
C VAL A 68 -1.98 -4.84 -4.83
N TRP A 69 -1.90 -3.63 -5.34
CA TRP A 69 -0.97 -2.61 -4.86
C TRP A 69 -1.62 -1.83 -3.72
N PRO A 70 -1.12 -1.91 -2.48
CA PRO A 70 -1.66 -1.12 -1.37
C PRO A 70 -1.73 0.37 -1.69
N LEU A 71 -0.68 0.91 -2.30
CA LEU A 71 -0.59 2.32 -2.67
C LEU A 71 -1.72 2.80 -3.59
N GLU A 72 -2.21 1.93 -4.50
CA GLU A 72 -3.34 2.28 -5.37
C GLU A 72 -4.63 2.47 -4.57
N VAL A 73 -4.86 1.61 -3.59
CA VAL A 73 -6.03 1.69 -2.70
C VAL A 73 -5.88 2.87 -1.73
N GLU A 74 -4.68 3.09 -1.20
CA GLU A 74 -4.36 4.22 -0.33
C GLU A 74 -4.59 5.56 -1.04
N ARG A 75 -4.15 5.71 -2.28
CA ARG A 75 -4.39 6.91 -3.07
C ARG A 75 -5.88 7.17 -3.24
N CYS A 76 -6.63 6.14 -3.64
CA CYS A 76 -8.07 6.25 -3.79
C CYS A 76 -8.76 6.68 -2.48
N LEU A 77 -8.38 6.09 -1.34
CA LEU A 77 -8.93 6.46 -0.04
C LEU A 77 -8.55 7.88 0.39
N ASN A 78 -7.29 8.29 0.14
CA ASN A 78 -6.80 9.63 0.49
C ASN A 78 -7.43 10.75 -0.38
N GLU A 79 -8.06 10.42 -1.52
CA GLU A 79 -8.86 11.36 -2.32
C GLU A 79 -10.23 11.63 -1.69
N HIS A 80 -10.68 10.83 -0.71
CA HIS A 80 -11.94 11.06 -0.03
C HIS A 80 -11.81 12.21 0.99
N PRO A 81 -12.73 13.20 0.99
CA PRO A 81 -12.61 14.42 1.82
C PRO A 81 -12.57 14.14 3.33
N ASP A 82 -13.14 13.02 3.80
CA ASP A 82 -13.18 12.67 5.22
C ASP A 82 -11.92 11.95 5.69
N VAL A 83 -11.01 11.57 4.79
CA VAL A 83 -9.78 10.84 5.12
C VAL A 83 -8.63 11.82 5.29
N HIS A 84 -8.01 11.81 6.46
CA HIS A 84 -6.79 12.56 6.71
C HIS A 84 -5.56 11.81 6.18
N GLU A 85 -5.45 10.53 6.53
CA GLU A 85 -4.35 9.65 6.09
C GLU A 85 -4.81 8.19 6.20
N CYS A 86 -4.31 7.33 5.32
CA CYS A 86 -4.58 5.90 5.43
C CYS A 86 -3.37 5.04 5.09
N ALA A 87 -3.41 3.80 5.58
CA ALA A 87 -2.49 2.72 5.21
C ALA A 87 -3.29 1.46 4.89
N VAL A 88 -2.90 0.75 3.83
CA VAL A 88 -3.54 -0.51 3.45
C VAL A 88 -2.58 -1.66 3.63
N LEU A 89 -3.02 -2.69 4.34
CA LEU A 89 -2.21 -3.83 4.74
C LEU A 89 -2.91 -5.15 4.36
N ALA A 90 -2.11 -6.20 4.20
CA ALA A 90 -2.63 -7.57 4.21
C ALA A 90 -2.96 -7.98 5.64
N HIS A 91 -4.16 -8.49 5.87
CA HIS A 91 -4.59 -8.99 7.16
C HIS A 91 -5.08 -10.43 7.03
N GLN A 92 -4.63 -11.31 7.94
CA GLN A 92 -5.10 -12.69 7.96
C GLN A 92 -6.40 -12.79 8.78
N LEU A 93 -7.45 -13.28 8.14
CA LEU A 93 -8.72 -13.59 8.80
C LEU A 93 -8.60 -14.85 9.65
N THR A 94 -9.55 -15.07 10.54
CA THR A 94 -9.60 -16.27 11.42
C THR A 94 -9.72 -17.58 10.63
N ASP A 95 -10.27 -17.55 9.42
CA ASP A 95 -10.35 -18.69 8.50
C ASP A 95 -9.09 -18.86 7.61
N LYS A 96 -8.00 -18.19 7.97
CA LYS A 96 -6.69 -18.18 7.29
C LYS A 96 -6.68 -17.50 5.91
N ARG A 97 -7.81 -16.99 5.41
CA ARG A 97 -7.82 -16.18 4.19
C ARG A 97 -7.15 -14.84 4.42
N MET A 98 -6.53 -14.31 3.37
CA MET A 98 -5.99 -12.95 3.37
C MET A 98 -7.04 -11.96 2.89
N ALA A 99 -7.11 -10.81 3.53
CA ALA A 99 -7.97 -9.69 3.17
C ALA A 99 -7.19 -8.38 3.21
N LEU A 100 -7.66 -7.36 2.50
CA LEU A 100 -7.15 -6.01 2.67
C LEU A 100 -7.80 -5.38 3.91
N CYS A 101 -6.98 -4.78 4.74
CA CYS A 101 -7.37 -3.93 5.85
C CYS A 101 -6.92 -2.50 5.58
N ALA A 102 -7.84 -1.55 5.60
CA ALA A 102 -7.55 -0.14 5.56
C ALA A 102 -7.51 0.41 7.00
N VAL A 103 -6.35 0.89 7.43
CA VAL A 103 -6.18 1.64 8.67
C VAL A 103 -6.31 3.11 8.33
N ILE A 104 -7.26 3.81 8.94
CA ILE A 104 -7.67 5.15 8.52
C ILE A 104 -7.65 6.10 9.71
N SER A 105 -7.00 7.24 9.52
CA SER A 105 -7.19 8.43 10.34
C SER A 105 -8.15 9.35 9.60
N LEU A 106 -9.25 9.73 10.25
CA LEU A 106 -10.23 10.65 9.71
C LEU A 106 -9.85 12.11 10.01
N ILE A 107 -10.37 13.04 9.21
CA ILE A 107 -10.22 14.47 9.52
C ILE A 107 -10.98 14.82 10.81
N SER A 108 -10.58 15.93 11.43
CA SER A 108 -11.23 16.43 12.66
C SER A 108 -12.74 16.69 12.43
N GLY A 109 -13.56 16.22 13.37
CA GLY A 109 -15.00 16.38 13.33
C GLY A 109 -15.76 15.26 12.61
N ILE A 110 -15.07 14.30 12.01
CA ILE A 110 -15.68 13.09 11.44
C ILE A 110 -15.45 11.92 12.39
N GLU A 111 -16.55 11.24 12.72
CA GLU A 111 -16.52 10.08 13.62
C GLU A 111 -16.52 8.77 12.85
N ALA A 112 -15.79 7.80 13.38
CA ALA A 112 -15.82 6.43 12.89
C ALA A 112 -17.21 5.81 13.12
N SER A 113 -17.79 5.28 12.04
CA SER A 113 -19.12 4.65 12.07
C SER A 113 -19.26 3.60 10.96
N ASP A 114 -20.27 2.74 11.07
CA ASP A 114 -20.62 1.80 9.99
C ASP A 114 -21.01 2.54 8.71
N GLN A 115 -21.69 3.67 8.85
CA GLN A 115 -22.04 4.52 7.71
C GLN A 115 -20.79 5.08 7.03
N GLN A 116 -19.81 5.57 7.81
CA GLN A 116 -18.54 6.06 7.27
C GLN A 116 -17.77 4.93 6.56
N THR A 117 -17.74 3.74 7.15
CA THR A 117 -17.12 2.55 6.54
C THR A 117 -17.78 2.20 5.21
N LEU A 118 -19.11 2.26 5.14
CA LEU A 118 -19.86 2.01 3.90
C LEU A 118 -19.55 3.07 2.84
N THR A 119 -19.48 4.34 3.23
CA THR A 119 -19.14 5.46 2.35
C THR A 119 -17.77 5.27 1.73
N LEU A 120 -16.74 5.02 2.54
CA LEU A 120 -15.36 4.80 2.07
C LEU A 120 -15.24 3.55 1.19
N ARG A 121 -15.94 2.46 1.57
CA ARG A 121 -15.97 1.25 0.75
C ARG A 121 -16.62 1.48 -0.62
N ASN A 122 -17.70 2.25 -0.67
CA ASN A 122 -18.36 2.60 -1.93
C ASN A 122 -17.49 3.53 -2.77
N HIS A 123 -16.80 4.48 -2.14
CA HIS A 123 -15.81 5.32 -2.82
C HIS A 123 -14.76 4.47 -3.52
N VAL A 124 -14.11 3.54 -2.82
CA VAL A 124 -13.11 2.65 -3.45
C VAL A 124 -13.72 1.83 -4.59
N LYS A 125 -14.93 1.29 -4.43
CA LYS A 125 -15.61 0.49 -5.48
C LYS A 125 -15.99 1.31 -6.71
N SER A 126 -16.17 2.62 -6.57
CA SER A 126 -16.49 3.51 -7.69
C SER A 126 -15.29 3.77 -8.59
N PHE A 127 -14.08 3.69 -8.07
CA PHE A 127 -12.84 4.00 -8.79
C PHE A 127 -11.98 2.77 -9.09
N LEU A 128 -12.07 1.72 -8.25
CA LEU A 128 -11.25 0.52 -8.38
C LEU A 128 -12.10 -0.73 -8.54
N THR A 129 -11.48 -1.77 -9.10
CA THR A 129 -12.15 -3.08 -9.25
C THR A 129 -12.55 -3.65 -7.87
N PRO A 130 -13.68 -4.36 -7.77
CA PRO A 130 -14.25 -4.80 -6.48
C PRO A 130 -13.29 -5.59 -5.57
N TYR A 131 -12.41 -6.40 -6.14
CA TYR A 131 -11.44 -7.19 -5.35
C TYR A 131 -10.37 -6.36 -4.65
N LYS A 132 -10.15 -5.09 -5.08
CA LYS A 132 -9.25 -4.12 -4.45
C LYS A 132 -9.89 -3.39 -3.27
N SER A 133 -11.20 -3.51 -3.07
CA SER A 133 -11.90 -2.87 -1.95
C SER A 133 -11.53 -3.55 -0.63
N PRO A 134 -11.07 -2.79 0.39
CA PRO A 134 -10.79 -3.35 1.70
C PRO A 134 -12.01 -4.04 2.31
N ARG A 135 -11.81 -5.21 2.90
CA ARG A 135 -12.85 -5.91 3.65
C ARG A 135 -12.91 -5.43 5.10
N LEU A 136 -11.78 -5.02 5.64
CA LEU A 136 -11.62 -4.54 7.00
C LEU A 136 -11.27 -3.06 6.98
N PHE A 137 -11.85 -2.33 7.93
CA PHE A 137 -11.55 -0.93 8.19
C PHE A 137 -11.25 -0.79 9.67
N GLU A 138 -10.11 -0.22 10.00
CA GLU A 138 -9.67 0.12 11.36
C GLU A 138 -9.50 1.63 11.42
N TYR A 139 -10.13 2.26 12.41
CA TYR A 139 -10.01 3.71 12.60
C TYR A 139 -9.06 3.99 13.75
N VAL A 140 -8.15 4.92 13.51
CA VAL A 140 -7.12 5.34 14.46
C VAL A 140 -7.07 6.86 14.53
N THR A 141 -6.67 7.40 15.65
CA THR A 141 -6.44 8.84 15.77
C THR A 141 -5.23 9.28 14.98
N GLU A 142 -4.19 8.45 14.93
CA GLU A 142 -2.94 8.74 14.21
C GLU A 142 -2.32 7.45 13.67
N ILE A 143 -1.82 7.51 12.45
CA ILE A 143 -1.06 6.41 11.83
C ILE A 143 0.39 6.49 12.29
N PRO A 144 0.98 5.41 12.84
CA PRO A 144 2.34 5.41 13.31
C PRO A 144 3.33 5.69 12.18
N LYS A 145 4.34 6.51 12.46
CA LYS A 145 5.37 6.92 11.51
C LYS A 145 6.76 6.50 12.00
N THR A 146 7.62 6.21 11.07
CA THR A 146 9.05 5.99 11.32
C THR A 146 9.72 7.32 11.69
N GLY A 147 10.94 7.26 12.21
CA GLY A 147 11.73 8.46 12.50
C GLY A 147 12.01 9.36 11.27
N THR A 148 11.78 8.85 10.06
CA THR A 148 11.88 9.61 8.80
C THR A 148 10.54 10.15 8.29
N GLY A 149 9.47 10.04 9.09
CA GLY A 149 8.13 10.54 8.76
C GLY A 149 7.31 9.65 7.80
N LYS A 150 7.80 8.48 7.43
CA LYS A 150 7.05 7.51 6.59
C LYS A 150 6.13 6.65 7.47
N ILE A 151 5.02 6.17 6.92
CA ILE A 151 4.12 5.23 7.60
C ILE A 151 4.92 4.00 8.06
N ASP A 152 4.84 3.70 9.36
CA ASP A 152 5.45 2.50 9.95
C ASP A 152 4.51 1.30 9.80
N ARG A 153 4.59 0.65 8.64
CA ARG A 153 3.79 -0.55 8.35
C ARG A 153 4.08 -1.72 9.29
N GLN A 154 5.33 -1.81 9.80
CA GLN A 154 5.70 -2.86 10.74
C GLN A 154 5.00 -2.68 12.09
N ALA A 155 4.91 -1.44 12.58
CA ALA A 155 4.15 -1.13 13.79
C ALA A 155 2.66 -1.47 13.62
N LEU A 156 2.07 -1.14 12.46
CA LEU A 156 0.68 -1.47 12.17
C LEU A 156 0.45 -3.00 12.12
N ILE A 157 1.31 -3.75 11.44
CA ILE A 157 1.21 -5.23 11.36
C ILE A 157 1.31 -5.86 12.75
N LYS A 158 2.22 -5.38 13.62
CA LYS A 158 2.38 -5.89 14.98
C LYS A 158 1.16 -5.64 15.88
N ARG A 159 0.42 -4.56 15.62
CA ARG A 159 -0.83 -4.23 16.35
C ARG A 159 -2.00 -5.10 15.91
N SER A 160 -2.02 -5.52 14.65
CA SER A 160 -3.16 -6.23 14.10
C SER A 160 -3.23 -7.67 14.64
N LYS A 161 -4.33 -7.97 15.37
CA LYS A 161 -4.67 -9.33 15.81
C LYS A 161 -5.54 -9.98 14.72
N PRO A 162 -5.54 -11.33 14.59
CA PRO A 162 -6.45 -12.01 13.69
C PRO A 162 -7.91 -11.60 13.97
N ILE A 163 -8.58 -11.06 12.97
CA ILE A 163 -9.95 -10.52 13.10
C ILE A 163 -10.93 -11.51 12.44
N LYS A 164 -12.07 -11.76 13.08
CA LYS A 164 -13.18 -12.44 12.42
C LYS A 164 -13.70 -11.55 11.29
N ASP A 165 -14.09 -12.18 10.18
CA ASP A 165 -14.67 -11.49 9.01
C ASP A 165 -16.01 -10.86 9.42
N ASN A 166 -15.97 -9.81 10.23
CA ASN A 166 -17.13 -9.04 10.63
C ASN A 166 -17.17 -7.76 9.81
N LYS A 167 -18.33 -7.48 9.30
CA LYS A 167 -18.71 -6.30 8.51
C LYS A 167 -18.61 -5.02 9.35
N GLY A 168 -17.40 -4.56 9.58
CA GLY A 168 -17.13 -3.36 10.39
C GLY A 168 -16.68 -3.70 11.82
N LEU A 169 -15.49 -3.27 12.18
CA LEU A 169 -14.99 -3.31 13.55
C LEU A 169 -14.55 -1.91 13.92
N PHE A 170 -15.24 -1.40 14.94
CA PHE A 170 -14.81 -0.24 15.69
C PHE A 170 -13.98 -0.71 16.87
N THR A 171 -12.79 -0.19 17.03
CA THR A 171 -12.04 -0.19 18.30
C THR A 171 -11.43 1.17 18.53
#